data_7cceb02d20874ee18314157c3e707199
#
_entry.id   7cceb02d20874ee18314157c3e707199
#
_cell.length_a   1.000
_cell.length_b   1.000
_cell.length_c   1.000
_cell.angle_alpha   90.00
_cell.angle_beta   90.00
_cell.angle_gamma   90.00
#
_symmetry.space_group_name_H-M   'P 1'
#
loop_
_entity.id
_entity.type
_entity.pdbx_description
1 polymer ?
#
loop_
_entity_poly.entity_id
_entity_poly.type
_entity_poly.pdbx_seq_one_letter_code
_entity_poly.pdbx_strand_id
1 'polypeptide(L)'
;MEKRSCFYERNCAQKLISFLVNKIYKENYQSLPMKHLFKKNESNRFIQYQWKTKNKWYCISVDCSLEASLIEKESDTEFITEHYCGYAKINERKTNEYEVTHPRWKKYEVQSSKIDVDFKLSYGKGFQFLNTTPLLFDNDC
;
A
#
# COMPACT_ATOMS: atom_id res chain seq x y z
N MET A 1 -23.61 -8.34 -3.28
CA MET A 1 -22.19 -8.11 -2.90
C MET A 1 -21.71 -6.92 -3.71
N GLU A 2 -21.45 -5.81 -3.05
CA GLU A 2 -21.02 -4.58 -3.74
C GLU A 2 -19.60 -4.75 -4.23
N LYS A 3 -19.35 -4.57 -5.53
CA LYS A 3 -18.03 -4.66 -6.11
C LYS A 3 -17.25 -3.37 -5.78
N ARG A 4 -16.21 -3.48 -4.99
CA ARG A 4 -15.33 -2.38 -4.62
C ARG A 4 -14.16 -2.31 -5.57
N SER A 5 -13.82 -1.12 -6.03
CA SER A 5 -12.72 -0.90 -6.95
C SER A 5 -11.82 0.23 -6.47
N CYS A 6 -10.53 0.10 -6.66
CA CYS A 6 -9.59 1.19 -6.49
C CYS A 6 -8.60 1.21 -7.65
N PHE A 7 -8.28 2.43 -8.11
CA PHE A 7 -7.21 2.67 -9.07
C PHE A 7 -6.00 3.18 -8.31
N TYR A 8 -4.85 2.49 -8.44
CA TYR A 8 -3.63 2.92 -7.77
C TYR A 8 -2.40 2.62 -8.62
N GLU A 9 -1.40 3.46 -8.45
CA GLU A 9 -0.05 3.19 -8.93
C GLU A 9 0.65 2.25 -7.97
N ARG A 10 1.36 1.28 -8.52
CA ARG A 10 2.12 0.31 -7.74
C ARG A 10 3.62 0.55 -7.92
N ASN A 11 4.33 0.64 -6.83
CA ASN A 11 5.78 0.71 -6.83
C ASN A 11 6.37 -0.70 -6.77
N CYS A 12 7.35 -0.98 -7.62
CA CYS A 12 8.02 -2.27 -7.67
C CYS A 12 9.53 -2.09 -7.76
N ALA A 13 10.28 -2.89 -7.01
CA ALA A 13 11.74 -2.87 -7.06
C ALA A 13 12.31 -3.54 -8.31
N GLN A 14 11.56 -4.41 -8.97
CA GLN A 14 12.02 -5.23 -10.09
C GLN A 14 11.58 -4.65 -11.43
N LYS A 15 12.52 -4.08 -12.17
CA LYS A 15 12.27 -3.44 -13.48
C LYS A 15 11.66 -4.38 -14.52
N LEU A 16 12.13 -5.65 -14.56
CA LEU A 16 11.63 -6.62 -15.52
C LEU A 16 10.16 -6.96 -15.26
N ILE A 17 9.79 -7.15 -14.00
CA ILE A 17 8.40 -7.43 -13.61
C ILE A 17 7.51 -6.24 -13.94
N SER A 18 7.92 -5.01 -13.57
CA SER A 18 7.19 -3.80 -13.91
C SER A 18 6.96 -3.66 -15.41
N PHE A 19 7.99 -3.91 -16.22
CA PHE A 19 7.89 -3.86 -17.68
C PHE A 19 6.90 -4.88 -18.23
N LEU A 20 7.01 -6.15 -17.81
CA LEU A 20 6.13 -7.22 -18.28
C LEU A 20 4.68 -6.97 -17.89
N VAL A 21 4.43 -6.61 -16.63
CA VAL A 21 3.08 -6.37 -16.14
C VAL A 21 2.45 -5.14 -16.81
N ASN A 22 3.20 -4.06 -16.99
CA ASN A 22 2.71 -2.89 -17.72
C ASN A 22 2.41 -3.19 -19.18
N LYS A 23 3.25 -3.99 -19.84
CA LYS A 23 3.08 -4.32 -21.25
C LYS A 23 1.94 -5.30 -21.51
N ILE A 24 1.81 -6.34 -20.69
CA ILE A 24 0.85 -7.43 -20.87
C ILE A 24 -0.51 -7.06 -20.27
N TYR A 25 -0.52 -6.60 -19.01
CA TYR A 25 -1.75 -6.35 -18.25
C TYR A 25 -2.20 -4.89 -18.24
N LYS A 26 -1.39 -3.97 -18.83
CA LYS A 26 -1.66 -2.52 -18.86
C LYS A 26 -1.83 -1.92 -17.47
N GLU A 27 -1.10 -2.43 -16.50
CA GLU A 27 -1.06 -1.95 -15.12
C GLU A 27 -0.08 -0.77 -14.97
N ASN A 28 -0.32 0.08 -13.97
CA ASN A 28 0.53 1.25 -13.68
C ASN A 28 1.60 0.91 -12.63
N TYR A 29 2.61 0.12 -13.01
CA TYR A 29 3.75 -0.17 -12.16
C TYR A 29 4.89 0.82 -12.41
N GLN A 30 5.37 1.46 -11.36
CA GLN A 30 6.61 2.23 -11.38
C GLN A 30 7.74 1.41 -10.76
N SER A 31 8.86 1.30 -11.47
CA SER A 31 10.07 0.70 -10.91
C SER A 31 10.90 1.76 -10.19
N LEU A 32 10.95 1.68 -8.88
CA LEU A 32 11.70 2.59 -8.02
C LEU A 32 12.77 1.81 -7.24
N PRO A 33 13.92 2.44 -6.92
CA PRO A 33 14.82 1.90 -5.91
C PRO A 33 14.09 1.79 -4.58
N MET A 34 14.02 0.58 -4.01
CA MET A 34 13.31 0.29 -2.77
C MET A 34 14.23 -0.44 -1.79
N LYS A 35 14.01 -0.20 -0.51
CA LYS A 35 14.63 -0.91 0.61
C LYS A 35 13.58 -1.23 1.65
N HIS A 36 13.80 -2.29 2.40
CA HIS A 36 13.00 -2.64 3.55
C HIS A 36 13.88 -3.09 4.70
N LEU A 37 13.38 -2.93 5.90
CA LEU A 37 14.02 -3.40 7.12
C LEU A 37 12.94 -4.00 8.02
N PHE A 38 13.18 -5.24 8.44
CA PHE A 38 12.36 -5.94 9.42
C PHE A 38 13.23 -6.30 10.61
N LYS A 39 12.81 -5.86 11.79
CA LYS A 39 13.41 -6.23 13.06
C LYS A 39 12.33 -6.77 13.98
N LYS A 40 12.66 -7.80 14.72
CA LYS A 40 11.81 -8.36 15.77
C LYS A 40 12.64 -8.50 17.03
N ASN A 41 12.13 -8.03 18.15
CA ASN A 41 12.65 -8.25 19.47
C ASN A 41 11.63 -8.99 20.34
N GLU A 42 11.81 -9.02 21.64
CA GLU A 42 10.92 -9.70 22.57
C GLU A 42 9.56 -8.99 22.80
N SER A 43 9.46 -7.71 22.48
CA SER A 43 8.28 -6.89 22.78
C SER A 43 7.54 -6.38 21.55
N ASN A 44 8.23 -6.15 20.44
CA ASN A 44 7.64 -5.57 19.24
C ASN A 44 8.30 -6.02 17.93
N ARG A 45 7.68 -5.62 16.83
CA ARG A 45 8.22 -5.69 15.48
C ARG A 45 8.39 -4.28 14.94
N PHE A 46 9.56 -3.99 14.42
CA PHE A 46 9.81 -2.78 13.65
C PHE A 46 9.83 -3.12 12.16
N ILE A 47 9.02 -2.42 11.38
CA ILE A 47 8.92 -2.58 9.94
C ILE A 47 9.18 -1.24 9.29
N GLN A 48 10.05 -1.20 8.30
CA GLN A 48 10.35 0.01 7.55
C GLN A 48 10.40 -0.30 6.06
N TYR A 49 9.72 0.54 5.28
CA TYR A 49 9.83 0.59 3.83
C TYR A 49 10.36 1.94 3.39
N GLN A 50 11.28 1.91 2.45
CA GLN A 50 11.87 3.09 1.86
C GLN A 50 11.85 2.98 0.34
N TRP A 51 11.62 4.09 -0.34
CA TRP A 51 11.73 4.17 -1.80
C TRP A 51 12.30 5.52 -2.21
N LYS A 52 12.88 5.56 -3.41
CA LYS A 52 13.52 6.77 -3.93
C LYS A 52 12.75 7.33 -5.11
N THR A 53 12.33 8.59 -4.99
CA THR A 53 11.70 9.35 -6.09
C THR A 53 12.44 10.67 -6.26
N LYS A 54 12.77 11.04 -7.51
CA LYS A 54 13.44 12.32 -7.83
C LYS A 54 14.64 12.61 -6.93
N ASN A 55 15.51 11.63 -6.73
CA ASN A 55 16.73 11.70 -5.91
C ASN A 55 16.53 11.85 -4.39
N LYS A 56 15.30 11.85 -3.87
CA LYS A 56 15.00 11.84 -2.45
C LYS A 56 14.51 10.45 -2.01
N TRP A 57 14.97 9.99 -0.85
CA TRP A 57 14.44 8.81 -0.18
C TRP A 57 13.26 9.20 0.68
N TYR A 58 12.19 8.47 0.55
CA TYR A 58 11.00 8.52 1.40
C TYR A 58 10.92 7.26 2.25
N CYS A 59 10.25 7.38 3.39
CA CYS A 59 10.21 6.34 4.39
C CYS A 59 8.85 6.26 5.06
N ILE A 60 8.38 5.04 5.25
CA ILE A 60 7.31 4.72 6.20
C ILE A 60 7.86 3.67 7.14
N SER A 61 7.73 3.89 8.45
CA SER A 61 8.10 2.91 9.46
C SER A 61 7.03 2.79 10.52
N VAL A 62 6.88 1.58 11.05
CA VAL A 62 5.93 1.26 12.11
C VAL A 62 6.58 0.36 13.16
N ASP A 63 6.27 0.60 14.40
CA ASP A 63 6.40 -0.36 15.49
C ASP A 63 5.04 -0.99 15.75
N CYS A 64 4.98 -2.30 15.79
CA CYS A 64 3.73 -3.01 15.97
C CYS A 64 3.88 -4.22 16.91
N SER A 65 2.75 -4.76 17.33
CA SER A 65 2.66 -5.93 18.20
C SER A 65 3.38 -7.15 17.60
N LEU A 66 3.74 -8.11 18.46
CA LEU A 66 4.35 -9.36 18.01
C LEU A 66 3.35 -10.28 17.34
N GLU A 67 2.12 -10.25 17.80
CA GLU A 67 1.07 -11.15 17.38
C GLU A 67 0.12 -10.48 16.41
N ALA A 68 -0.30 -11.23 15.41
CA ALA A 68 -1.29 -10.82 14.46
C ALA A 68 -2.68 -11.26 14.92
N SER A 69 -3.66 -10.38 14.84
CA SER A 69 -5.06 -10.65 15.06
C SER A 69 -5.83 -10.83 13.76
N LEU A 70 -6.98 -11.48 13.82
CA LEU A 70 -7.91 -11.51 12.70
C LEU A 70 -8.56 -10.14 12.53
N ILE A 71 -8.82 -9.79 11.28
CA ILE A 71 -9.56 -8.58 10.95
C ILE A 71 -11.04 -8.83 11.28
N GLU A 72 -11.66 -7.93 12.02
CA GLU A 72 -13.07 -8.01 12.39
C GLU A 72 -13.96 -7.87 11.16
N LYS A 73 -15.06 -8.62 11.16
CA LYS A 73 -16.05 -8.53 10.11
C LYS A 73 -16.77 -7.19 10.17
N GLU A 74 -17.10 -6.65 8.99
CA GLU A 74 -17.82 -5.38 8.83
C GLU A 74 -17.05 -4.15 9.32
N SER A 75 -15.74 -4.30 9.63
CA SER A 75 -14.87 -3.19 10.00
C SER A 75 -14.34 -2.43 8.77
N ASP A 76 -13.93 -1.17 8.97
CA ASP A 76 -13.25 -0.39 7.93
C ASP A 76 -11.96 -1.05 7.45
N THR A 77 -11.26 -1.73 8.35
CA THR A 77 -10.08 -2.52 7.99
C THR A 77 -10.41 -3.63 7.02
N GLU A 78 -11.49 -4.40 7.27
CA GLU A 78 -11.96 -5.41 6.31
C GLU A 78 -12.37 -4.76 4.99
N PHE A 79 -13.05 -3.62 5.06
CA PHE A 79 -13.44 -2.87 3.87
C PHE A 79 -12.23 -2.48 3.01
N ILE A 80 -11.13 -2.07 3.64
CA ILE A 80 -9.90 -1.61 2.95
C ILE A 80 -9.07 -2.79 2.44
N THR A 81 -9.02 -3.91 3.16
CA THR A 81 -8.09 -5.02 2.86
C THR A 81 -8.69 -6.13 2.01
N GLU A 82 -9.98 -6.41 2.15
CA GLU A 82 -10.64 -7.52 1.48
C GLU A 82 -11.20 -7.10 0.11
N HIS A 83 -10.29 -6.91 -0.85
CA HIS A 83 -10.63 -6.59 -2.24
C HIS A 83 -10.33 -7.76 -3.15
N TYR A 84 -11.38 -8.33 -3.72
CA TYR A 84 -11.29 -9.50 -4.60
C TYR A 84 -11.47 -9.17 -6.08
N CYS A 85 -11.66 -7.90 -6.43
CA CYS A 85 -11.76 -7.45 -7.81
C CYS A 85 -10.85 -6.24 -8.04
N GLY A 86 -10.11 -6.26 -9.12
CA GLY A 86 -9.29 -5.15 -9.58
C GLY A 86 -9.73 -4.66 -10.96
N TYR A 87 -9.51 -3.40 -11.23
CA TYR A 87 -9.82 -2.77 -12.51
C TYR A 87 -8.60 -2.02 -13.02
N ALA A 88 -8.19 -2.29 -14.25
CA ALA A 88 -7.11 -1.58 -14.93
C ALA A 88 -7.63 -0.84 -16.16
N LYS A 89 -7.49 0.49 -16.19
CA LYS A 89 -7.86 1.30 -17.35
C LYS A 89 -6.90 1.06 -18.49
N ILE A 90 -7.40 0.54 -19.61
CA ILE A 90 -6.62 0.32 -20.83
C ILE A 90 -6.64 1.58 -21.71
N ASN A 91 -7.80 2.19 -21.88
CA ASN A 91 -8.00 3.44 -22.63
C ASN A 91 -9.30 4.11 -22.16
N GLU A 92 -9.72 5.20 -22.84
CA GLU A 92 -10.91 5.96 -22.48
C GLU A 92 -12.24 5.17 -22.56
N ARG A 93 -12.24 4.03 -23.26
CA ARG A 93 -13.45 3.23 -23.52
C ARG A 93 -13.38 1.81 -23.00
N LYS A 94 -12.21 1.40 -22.45
CA LYS A 94 -11.98 0.01 -22.05
C LYS A 94 -11.26 -0.08 -20.71
N THR A 95 -11.85 -0.85 -19.81
CA THR A 95 -11.27 -1.24 -18.53
C THR A 95 -11.21 -2.76 -18.48
N ASN A 96 -10.09 -3.31 -18.05
CA ASN A 96 -9.99 -4.72 -17.68
C ASN A 96 -10.47 -4.90 -16.25
N GLU A 97 -11.27 -5.94 -16.06
CA GLU A 97 -11.63 -6.47 -14.73
C GLU A 97 -10.86 -7.77 -14.51
N TYR A 98 -10.32 -7.96 -13.31
CA TYR A 98 -9.64 -9.19 -12.93
C TYR A 98 -9.98 -9.56 -11.49
N GLU A 99 -10.01 -10.84 -11.22
CA GLU A 99 -10.21 -11.38 -9.88
C GLU A 99 -8.87 -11.52 -9.16
N VAL A 100 -8.85 -11.16 -7.89
CA VAL A 100 -7.70 -11.32 -7.00
C VAL A 100 -8.08 -12.33 -5.93
N THR A 101 -7.30 -13.40 -5.83
CA THR A 101 -7.49 -14.43 -4.80
C THR A 101 -6.35 -14.36 -3.80
N HIS A 102 -6.68 -14.21 -2.54
CA HIS A 102 -5.73 -14.26 -1.44
C HIS A 102 -6.38 -14.83 -0.17
N PRO A 103 -5.61 -15.44 0.73
CA PRO A 103 -6.13 -15.81 2.04
C PRO A 103 -6.53 -14.55 2.81
N ARG A 104 -7.49 -14.70 3.74
CA ARG A 104 -7.89 -13.59 4.62
C ARG A 104 -6.67 -13.07 5.38
N TRP A 105 -6.51 -11.76 5.37
CA TRP A 105 -5.37 -11.12 6.00
C TRP A 105 -5.52 -11.04 7.51
N LYS A 106 -4.39 -10.83 8.18
CA LYS A 106 -4.32 -10.53 9.60
C LYS A 106 -3.72 -9.15 9.77
N LYS A 107 -4.08 -8.47 10.83
CA LYS A 107 -3.53 -7.16 11.21
C LYS A 107 -2.59 -7.30 12.40
N TYR A 108 -1.62 -6.39 12.49
CA TYR A 108 -0.81 -6.16 13.67
C TYR A 108 -1.21 -4.81 14.25
N GLU A 109 -1.33 -4.74 15.57
CA GLU A 109 -1.60 -3.49 16.26
C GLU A 109 -0.40 -2.55 16.14
N VAL A 110 -0.63 -1.33 15.67
CA VAL A 110 0.41 -0.30 15.52
C VAL A 110 0.58 0.44 16.83
N GLN A 111 1.77 0.40 17.40
CA GLN A 111 2.15 1.11 18.63
C GLN A 111 2.70 2.51 18.32
N SER A 112 3.46 2.62 17.25
CA SER A 112 3.96 3.91 16.75
C SER A 112 4.23 3.87 15.26
N SER A 113 4.13 5.02 14.61
CA SER A 113 4.43 5.14 13.20
C SER A 113 5.17 6.43 12.87
N LYS A 114 5.98 6.39 11.82
CA LYS A 114 6.63 7.56 11.25
C LYS A 114 6.47 7.53 9.74
N ILE A 115 5.97 8.62 9.18
CA ILE A 115 5.79 8.81 7.75
C ILE A 115 6.59 10.03 7.32
N ASP A 116 7.63 9.80 6.51
CA ASP A 116 8.45 10.84 5.88
C ASP A 116 8.27 10.75 4.37
N VAL A 117 7.12 11.24 3.90
CA VAL A 117 6.71 11.18 2.50
C VAL A 117 6.17 12.54 2.06
N ASP A 118 6.67 13.05 0.96
CA ASP A 118 6.01 14.13 0.24
C ASP A 118 5.05 13.51 -0.79
N PHE A 119 3.80 13.39 -0.41
CA PHE A 119 2.75 12.79 -1.23
C PHE A 119 2.48 13.60 -2.51
N LYS A 120 2.54 14.93 -2.44
CA LYS A 120 2.42 15.79 -3.61
C LYS A 120 3.50 15.52 -4.65
N LEU A 121 4.75 15.41 -4.20
CA LEU A 121 5.88 15.16 -5.09
C LEU A 121 5.88 13.72 -5.63
N SER A 122 5.44 12.76 -4.82
CA SER A 122 5.45 11.34 -5.16
C SER A 122 4.28 10.95 -6.08
N TYR A 123 3.08 11.48 -5.82
CA TYR A 123 1.84 11.04 -6.44
C TYR A 123 1.04 12.16 -7.11
N GLY A 124 1.53 13.40 -7.07
CA GLY A 124 0.91 14.54 -7.71
C GLY A 124 0.01 15.38 -6.80
N LYS A 125 -0.51 16.49 -7.37
CA LYS A 125 -1.26 17.50 -6.59
C LYS A 125 -2.52 16.95 -5.91
N GLY A 126 -3.16 15.95 -6.47
CA GLY A 126 -4.36 15.32 -5.88
C GLY A 126 -4.12 14.68 -4.52
N PHE A 127 -2.88 14.34 -4.19
CA PHE A 127 -2.50 13.72 -2.91
C PHE A 127 -1.85 14.70 -1.93
N GLN A 128 -1.83 15.99 -2.23
CA GLN A 128 -1.20 17.00 -1.38
C GLN A 128 -1.82 17.08 0.03
N PHE A 129 -3.10 16.79 0.16
CA PHE A 129 -3.79 16.80 1.45
C PHE A 129 -3.19 15.82 2.45
N LEU A 130 -2.61 14.70 1.99
CA LEU A 130 -1.94 13.74 2.86
C LEU A 130 -0.65 14.26 3.51
N ASN A 131 -0.06 15.36 3.01
CA ASN A 131 1.09 16.00 3.64
C ASN A 131 0.71 16.72 4.96
N THR A 132 -0.55 17.11 5.11
CA THR A 132 -1.05 17.93 6.24
C THR A 132 -2.05 17.19 7.10
N THR A 133 -2.66 16.15 6.59
CA THR A 133 -3.60 15.33 7.35
C THR A 133 -2.80 14.32 8.15
N PRO A 134 -2.96 14.25 9.48
CA PRO A 134 -2.45 13.13 10.25
C PRO A 134 -3.03 11.86 9.64
N LEU A 135 -2.16 10.96 9.17
CA LEU A 135 -2.61 9.63 8.80
C LEU A 135 -2.98 8.95 10.12
N LEU A 136 -4.25 8.97 10.44
CA LEU A 136 -4.82 8.26 11.55
C LEU A 136 -4.65 6.77 11.25
N PHE A 137 -3.61 6.18 11.80
CA PHE A 137 -3.67 4.78 12.14
C PHE A 137 -4.58 4.75 13.38
N ASP A 138 -5.76 4.20 13.19
CA ASP A 138 -6.76 4.09 14.24
C ASP A 138 -6.14 3.34 15.42
N ASN A 139 -5.83 4.10 16.48
CA ASN A 139 -5.38 3.55 17.76
C ASN A 139 -6.57 3.37 18.70
N ASP A 140 -7.79 3.56 18.19
CA ASP A 140 -8.99 3.40 18.96
C ASP A 140 -9.55 1.98 18.82
N CYS A 141 -9.13 1.16 19.78
CA CYS A 141 -10.02 0.21 20.46
C CYS A 141 -9.42 -0.20 21.78
#